data_2b6090fe69dd136e8b2aeec988e39449
#
_entry.id   2b6090fe69dd136e8b2aeec988e39449
#
_cell.length_a   1.000
_cell.length_b   1.000
_cell.length_c   1.000
_cell.angle_alpha   90.00
_cell.angle_beta   90.00
_cell.angle_gamma   90.00
#
_symmetry.space_group_name_H-M   'P 1'
#
loop_
_entity.id
_entity.type
_entity.pdbx_description
1 polymer ?
#
loop_
_entity_poly.entity_id
_entity_poly.type
_entity_poly.pdbx_seq_one_letter_code
_entity_poly.pdbx_strand_id
1 'polypeptide(L)'
;MAAGSDLTPRRYALFCYSLHGLMMLPDLPDLASLELPGPAGLNADVTLQIYQALRPLLPDARPASHHKADRLIDCLDAFDAFILDGFGVINVGMDKITGIDEFFAAAKAKGKPVVILTNGASNPSDIVAQKYLNWGLPVTIDEVISSRDALACSLPADQPHRSDLLQLDHTTAALDGVEVLQAGQYRQFDEAEGFVFLGSVGWAEQDQAQLEASLTRKLRPVWVGNPDVSAPHPTQFSSEPGYWMARAMQAVPDLRPRWFGKPHAPAFQLAIDQVNRLAGRPLPMRRIAMVGDSPHTDILGGSACGLGTILVTAYGLLRDHDADHICSQTGIYPDWQVKYI
;
A
#
# COMPACT_ATOMS: atom_id res chain seq x y z
N MET A 1 -13.99 23.12 -29.14
CA MET A 1 -14.86 23.17 -27.96
C MET A 1 -14.50 21.96 -27.11
N ALA A 2 -13.70 22.20 -26.08
CA ALA A 2 -13.21 21.15 -25.18
C ALA A 2 -14.29 20.88 -24.13
N ALA A 3 -14.77 19.65 -24.05
CA ALA A 3 -15.63 19.19 -22.98
C ALA A 3 -14.76 18.94 -21.74
N GLY A 4 -14.88 19.82 -20.75
CA GLY A 4 -14.28 19.64 -19.44
C GLY A 4 -14.93 18.44 -18.75
N SER A 5 -14.13 17.48 -18.34
CA SER A 5 -14.53 16.39 -17.47
C SER A 5 -14.73 16.93 -16.05
N ASP A 6 -15.99 17.11 -15.70
CA ASP A 6 -16.42 17.50 -14.34
C ASP A 6 -16.26 16.28 -13.40
N LEU A 7 -15.11 16.19 -12.74
CA LEU A 7 -14.85 15.22 -11.68
C LEU A 7 -15.44 15.75 -10.36
N THR A 8 -16.77 15.84 -10.29
CA THR A 8 -17.44 16.08 -9.02
C THR A 8 -17.39 14.82 -8.15
N PRO A 9 -17.06 14.94 -6.84
CA PRO A 9 -17.04 13.81 -5.92
C PRO A 9 -18.48 13.42 -5.55
N ARG A 10 -19.14 12.61 -6.38
CA ARG A 10 -20.47 12.07 -6.10
C ARG A 10 -20.40 10.57 -5.91
N ARG A 11 -20.64 10.15 -4.65
CA ARG A 11 -20.99 8.80 -4.17
C ARG A 11 -19.88 7.94 -3.54
N TYR A 12 -19.00 8.49 -2.72
CA TYR A 12 -18.20 7.70 -1.79
C TYR A 12 -18.60 7.88 -0.30
N ALA A 13 -19.77 8.44 -0.05
CA ALA A 13 -20.37 8.45 1.27
C ALA A 13 -21.22 7.19 1.41
N LEU A 14 -20.69 6.14 2.03
CA LEU A 14 -21.42 5.14 2.83
C LEU A 14 -20.60 3.86 3.03
N PHE A 15 -19.45 4.00 3.71
CA PHE A 15 -18.97 3.03 4.67
C PHE A 15 -18.21 3.79 5.75
N CYS A 16 -18.92 4.74 6.37
CA CYS A 16 -18.54 5.20 7.68
C CYS A 16 -18.60 3.99 8.61
N TYR A 17 -17.47 3.67 9.24
CA TYR A 17 -17.44 2.82 10.40
C TYR A 17 -18.54 3.29 11.35
N SER A 18 -19.61 2.51 11.46
CA SER A 18 -20.62 2.69 12.47
C SER A 18 -19.94 2.49 13.83
N LEU A 19 -19.68 3.58 14.51
CA LEU A 19 -19.26 3.64 15.91
C LEU A 19 -20.42 3.22 16.80
N HIS A 20 -20.81 1.95 16.82
CA HIS A 20 -21.66 1.35 17.85
C HIS A 20 -21.39 -0.15 17.94
N GLY A 21 -20.27 -0.47 18.52
CA GLY A 21 -19.89 -1.73 19.08
C GLY A 21 -18.65 -1.49 19.92
N LEU A 22 -18.62 -2.00 21.13
CA LEU A 22 -17.39 -2.10 21.93
C LEU A 22 -16.44 -3.05 21.15
N MET A 23 -15.79 -2.54 20.11
CA MET A 23 -14.71 -3.28 19.48
C MET A 23 -13.60 -3.33 20.52
N MET A 24 -13.26 -4.53 20.97
CA MET A 24 -11.98 -4.77 21.63
C MET A 24 -10.93 -4.12 20.74
N LEU A 25 -10.21 -3.15 21.28
CA LEU A 25 -9.07 -2.57 20.59
C LEU A 25 -8.12 -3.73 20.28
N PRO A 26 -7.59 -3.86 19.05
CA PRO A 26 -6.64 -4.92 18.76
C PRO A 26 -5.50 -4.85 19.77
N ASP A 27 -4.99 -6.02 20.16
CA ASP A 27 -3.82 -6.09 21.02
C ASP A 27 -2.71 -5.23 20.39
N LEU A 28 -2.05 -4.45 21.22
CA LEU A 28 -0.98 -3.59 20.77
C LEU A 28 0.21 -4.43 20.34
N PRO A 29 0.86 -4.11 19.21
CA PRO A 29 2.08 -4.79 18.86
C PRO A 29 3.14 -4.56 19.94
N ASP A 30 3.82 -5.62 20.36
CA ASP A 30 5.01 -5.50 21.20
C ASP A 30 6.19 -5.03 20.35
N LEU A 31 6.24 -3.71 20.11
CA LEU A 31 7.35 -3.09 19.41
C LEU A 31 8.52 -2.78 20.36
N ALA A 32 8.33 -2.84 21.67
CA ALA A 32 9.35 -2.45 22.64
C ALA A 32 10.57 -3.40 22.62
N SER A 33 10.35 -4.68 22.31
CA SER A 33 11.41 -5.69 22.20
C SER A 33 12.05 -5.78 20.81
N LEU A 34 11.50 -5.08 19.80
CA LEU A 34 11.97 -5.14 18.43
C LEU A 34 13.18 -4.21 18.24
N GLU A 35 14.32 -4.79 17.81
CA GLU A 35 15.44 -3.98 17.36
C GLU A 35 15.15 -3.41 15.97
N LEU A 36 14.91 -2.11 15.89
CA LEU A 36 14.75 -1.39 14.65
C LEU A 36 16.10 -0.80 14.22
N PRO A 37 16.77 -1.36 13.20
CA PRO A 37 18.01 -0.78 12.70
C PRO A 37 17.73 0.59 12.07
N GLY A 38 18.76 1.42 11.91
CA GLY A 38 18.63 2.62 11.09
C GLY A 38 18.27 2.28 9.63
N PRO A 39 17.78 3.24 8.83
CA PRO A 39 17.27 3.00 7.47
C PRO A 39 18.22 2.20 6.57
N ALA A 40 19.53 2.43 6.69
CA ALA A 40 20.56 1.72 5.91
C ALA A 40 20.69 0.21 6.26
N GLY A 41 20.15 -0.22 7.39
CA GLY A 41 20.16 -1.61 7.82
C GLY A 41 18.94 -2.42 7.35
N LEU A 42 18.01 -1.80 6.62
CA LEU A 42 16.83 -2.49 6.12
C LEU A 42 17.20 -3.51 5.05
N ASN A 43 16.60 -4.69 5.18
CA ASN A 43 16.67 -5.79 4.24
C ASN A 43 15.36 -6.60 4.34
N ALA A 44 15.23 -7.67 3.58
CA ALA A 44 14.00 -8.46 3.56
C ALA A 44 13.68 -9.09 4.92
N ASP A 45 14.68 -9.65 5.62
CA ASP A 45 14.46 -10.28 6.92
C ASP A 45 13.97 -9.28 7.97
N VAL A 46 14.63 -8.12 8.06
CA VAL A 46 14.23 -7.03 8.96
C VAL A 46 12.83 -6.53 8.62
N THR A 47 12.52 -6.39 7.33
CA THR A 47 11.19 -5.98 6.86
C THR A 47 10.12 -6.96 7.29
N LEU A 48 10.36 -8.25 7.12
CA LEU A 48 9.44 -9.32 7.55
C LEU A 48 9.27 -9.33 9.08
N GLN A 49 10.35 -9.14 9.85
CA GLN A 49 10.28 -9.04 11.31
C GLN A 49 9.43 -7.87 11.79
N ILE A 50 9.59 -6.69 11.15
CA ILE A 50 8.77 -5.51 11.47
C ILE A 50 7.29 -5.77 11.14
N TYR A 51 6.98 -6.34 9.98
CA TYR A 51 5.61 -6.71 9.64
C TYR A 51 5.01 -7.72 10.62
N GLN A 52 5.78 -8.70 11.08
CA GLN A 52 5.31 -9.65 12.09
C GLN A 52 5.04 -8.98 13.45
N ALA A 53 5.87 -8.04 13.85
CA ALA A 53 5.60 -7.24 15.05
C ALA A 53 4.35 -6.37 14.91
N LEU A 54 4.09 -5.83 13.70
CA LEU A 54 2.87 -5.08 13.39
C LEU A 54 1.64 -5.97 13.14
N ARG A 55 1.79 -7.30 13.11
CA ARG A 55 0.73 -8.25 12.75
C ARG A 55 -0.61 -8.02 13.47
N PRO A 56 -0.66 -7.65 14.78
CA PRO A 56 -1.91 -7.36 15.47
C PRO A 56 -2.72 -6.18 14.90
N LEU A 57 -2.07 -5.29 14.15
CA LEU A 57 -2.72 -4.14 13.50
C LEU A 57 -3.15 -4.43 12.06
N LEU A 58 -2.72 -5.57 11.51
CA LEU A 58 -3.02 -5.96 10.14
C LEU A 58 -4.28 -6.84 10.09
N PRO A 59 -4.99 -6.90 8.97
CA PRO A 59 -6.18 -7.73 8.85
C PRO A 59 -5.86 -9.24 8.95
N ASP A 60 -6.89 -10.05 9.18
CA ASP A 60 -6.76 -11.51 9.18
C ASP A 60 -6.81 -12.09 7.76
N ALA A 61 -5.96 -13.08 7.52
CA ALA A 61 -6.01 -13.88 6.31
C ALA A 61 -7.10 -14.95 6.40
N ARG A 62 -7.74 -15.25 5.28
CA ARG A 62 -8.59 -16.44 5.15
C ARG A 62 -7.79 -17.65 4.68
N PRO A 63 -8.34 -18.88 4.80
CA PRO A 63 -7.70 -20.07 4.25
C PRO A 63 -7.46 -19.95 2.74
N ALA A 64 -6.31 -20.40 2.27
CA ALA A 64 -5.86 -20.35 0.89
C ALA A 64 -5.87 -21.74 0.22
N SER A 65 -5.84 -21.77 -1.11
CA SER A 65 -5.96 -23.00 -1.93
C SER A 65 -4.60 -23.68 -2.21
N HIS A 66 -3.47 -22.95 -2.08
CA HIS A 66 -2.09 -23.43 -2.24
C HIS A 66 -1.73 -24.07 -3.59
N HIS A 67 -2.17 -23.45 -4.69
CA HIS A 67 -1.76 -23.87 -6.03
C HIS A 67 -0.38 -23.31 -6.38
N LYS A 68 0.36 -24.01 -7.24
CA LYS A 68 1.63 -23.53 -7.81
C LYS A 68 1.57 -23.54 -9.33
N ALA A 69 2.16 -22.52 -9.96
CA ALA A 69 2.41 -22.44 -11.38
C ALA A 69 3.79 -21.81 -11.59
N ASP A 70 4.33 -21.92 -12.81
CA ASP A 70 5.65 -21.34 -13.09
C ASP A 70 5.55 -19.84 -13.37
N ARG A 71 4.54 -19.43 -14.15
CA ARG A 71 4.35 -18.05 -14.60
C ARG A 71 2.97 -17.50 -14.24
N LEU A 72 2.90 -16.19 -14.07
CA LEU A 72 1.63 -15.48 -13.82
C LEU A 72 0.61 -15.74 -14.95
N ILE A 73 1.06 -15.79 -16.18
CA ILE A 73 0.19 -16.05 -17.34
C ILE A 73 -0.52 -17.41 -17.26
N ASP A 74 0.05 -18.39 -16.58
CA ASP A 74 -0.55 -19.73 -16.39
C ASP A 74 -1.79 -19.66 -15.48
N CYS A 75 -1.91 -18.61 -14.66
CA CYS A 75 -3.07 -18.37 -13.79
C CYS A 75 -4.19 -17.61 -14.50
N LEU A 76 -3.99 -17.20 -15.76
CA LEU A 76 -4.91 -16.28 -16.45
C LEU A 76 -6.35 -16.80 -16.50
N ASP A 77 -6.57 -18.11 -16.68
CA ASP A 77 -7.90 -18.70 -16.79
C ASP A 77 -8.56 -18.98 -15.43
N ALA A 78 -7.79 -18.92 -14.37
CA ALA A 78 -8.32 -19.08 -13.01
C ALA A 78 -9.14 -17.88 -12.52
N PHE A 79 -8.95 -16.69 -13.13
CA PHE A 79 -9.56 -15.44 -12.67
C PHE A 79 -10.25 -14.69 -13.81
N ASP A 80 -11.17 -13.78 -13.47
CA ASP A 80 -11.90 -12.94 -14.41
C ASP A 80 -11.30 -11.52 -14.54
N ALA A 81 -10.52 -11.10 -13.53
CA ALA A 81 -9.83 -9.80 -13.50
C ALA A 81 -8.61 -9.86 -12.59
N PHE A 82 -7.72 -8.88 -12.73
CA PHE A 82 -6.47 -8.80 -11.98
C PHE A 82 -6.24 -7.41 -11.41
N ILE A 83 -5.77 -7.37 -10.17
CA ILE A 83 -5.21 -6.20 -9.49
C ILE A 83 -3.72 -6.51 -9.31
N LEU A 84 -2.85 -5.76 -9.96
CA LEU A 84 -1.41 -5.99 -9.94
C LEU A 84 -0.73 -4.97 -9.02
N ASP A 85 0.17 -5.43 -8.15
CA ASP A 85 1.11 -4.50 -7.53
C ASP A 85 2.08 -3.92 -8.58
N GLY A 86 2.70 -2.80 -8.25
CA GLY A 86 3.73 -2.18 -9.08
C GLY A 86 5.10 -2.83 -8.90
N PHE A 87 5.65 -2.71 -7.69
CA PHE A 87 6.97 -3.27 -7.37
C PHE A 87 6.91 -4.80 -7.22
N GLY A 88 7.94 -5.49 -7.74
CA GLY A 88 8.00 -6.95 -7.66
C GLY A 88 7.07 -7.69 -8.61
N VAL A 89 6.13 -6.99 -9.28
CA VAL A 89 5.20 -7.57 -10.27
C VAL A 89 5.37 -6.90 -11.63
N ILE A 90 5.29 -5.59 -11.71
CA ILE A 90 5.44 -4.86 -12.99
C ILE A 90 6.89 -4.39 -13.15
N ASN A 91 7.53 -3.96 -12.06
CA ASN A 91 8.89 -3.42 -12.10
C ASN A 91 9.70 -3.75 -10.84
N VAL A 92 11.03 -3.68 -10.99
CA VAL A 92 11.99 -3.59 -9.89
C VAL A 92 12.78 -2.30 -10.07
N GLY A 93 12.67 -1.37 -9.13
CA GLY A 93 13.20 -0.03 -9.32
C GLY A 93 12.60 0.65 -10.54
N MET A 94 13.45 1.05 -11.49
CA MET A 94 13.04 1.69 -12.74
C MET A 94 12.98 0.72 -13.91
N ASP A 95 13.23 -0.57 -13.71
CA ASP A 95 13.29 -1.58 -14.78
C ASP A 95 11.99 -2.39 -14.83
N LYS A 96 11.39 -2.47 -16.01
CA LYS A 96 10.19 -3.27 -16.27
C LYS A 96 10.55 -4.77 -16.23
N ILE A 97 9.73 -5.57 -15.52
CA ILE A 97 9.92 -7.02 -15.44
C ILE A 97 9.54 -7.68 -16.76
N THR A 98 10.40 -8.61 -17.22
CA THR A 98 10.17 -9.40 -18.43
C THR A 98 8.91 -10.26 -18.27
N GLY A 99 8.08 -10.33 -19.33
CA GLY A 99 6.83 -11.10 -19.34
C GLY A 99 5.59 -10.26 -19.08
N ILE A 100 5.71 -9.08 -18.45
CA ILE A 100 4.54 -8.26 -18.11
C ILE A 100 3.75 -7.78 -19.34
N ASP A 101 4.44 -7.46 -20.45
CA ASP A 101 3.78 -7.10 -21.71
C ASP A 101 2.95 -8.26 -22.27
N GLU A 102 3.50 -9.48 -22.22
CA GLU A 102 2.81 -10.71 -22.64
C GLU A 102 1.56 -10.95 -21.81
N PHE A 103 1.67 -10.77 -20.47
CA PHE A 103 0.53 -10.91 -19.56
C PHE A 103 -0.58 -9.90 -19.89
N PHE A 104 -0.25 -8.60 -20.02
CA PHE A 104 -1.24 -7.58 -20.38
C PHE A 104 -1.90 -7.87 -21.73
N ALA A 105 -1.13 -8.28 -22.74
CA ALA A 105 -1.65 -8.63 -24.05
C ALA A 105 -2.63 -9.82 -23.98
N ALA A 106 -2.27 -10.86 -23.22
CA ALA A 106 -3.10 -12.05 -23.06
C ALA A 106 -4.38 -11.74 -22.26
N ALA A 107 -4.30 -10.94 -21.18
CA ALA A 107 -5.45 -10.50 -20.41
C ALA A 107 -6.42 -9.69 -21.28
N LYS A 108 -5.91 -8.73 -22.06
CA LYS A 108 -6.67 -7.92 -22.99
C LYS A 108 -7.35 -8.76 -24.07
N ALA A 109 -6.64 -9.74 -24.65
CA ALA A 109 -7.19 -10.65 -25.68
C ALA A 109 -8.38 -11.47 -25.14
N LYS A 110 -8.40 -11.75 -23.84
CA LYS A 110 -9.50 -12.46 -23.15
C LYS A 110 -10.55 -11.51 -22.53
N GLY A 111 -10.43 -10.19 -22.75
CA GLY A 111 -11.37 -9.19 -22.22
C GLY A 111 -11.35 -9.11 -20.68
N LYS A 112 -10.22 -9.45 -20.05
CA LYS A 112 -10.08 -9.42 -18.57
C LYS A 112 -9.52 -8.07 -18.13
N PRO A 113 -10.25 -7.34 -17.26
CA PRO A 113 -9.75 -6.10 -16.67
C PRO A 113 -8.45 -6.32 -15.89
N VAL A 114 -7.52 -5.38 -16.02
CA VAL A 114 -6.30 -5.29 -15.24
C VAL A 114 -6.19 -3.88 -14.65
N VAL A 115 -6.01 -3.80 -13.35
CA VAL A 115 -5.84 -2.55 -12.60
C VAL A 115 -4.52 -2.65 -11.83
N ILE A 116 -3.79 -1.56 -11.74
CA ILE A 116 -2.57 -1.45 -10.94
C ILE A 116 -2.92 -0.83 -9.59
N LEU A 117 -2.50 -1.46 -8.50
CA LEU A 117 -2.67 -0.97 -7.12
C LEU A 117 -1.31 -0.86 -6.45
N THR A 118 -0.85 0.34 -6.19
CA THR A 118 0.46 0.59 -5.56
C THR A 118 0.33 1.29 -4.21
N ASN A 119 1.22 0.92 -3.26
CA ASN A 119 1.38 1.65 -2.00
C ASN A 119 2.20 2.93 -2.15
N GLY A 120 2.89 3.12 -3.27
CA GLY A 120 3.62 4.35 -3.56
C GLY A 120 2.67 5.56 -3.58
N ALA A 121 2.79 6.45 -2.59
CA ALA A 121 1.89 7.57 -2.37
C ALA A 121 2.56 8.95 -2.52
N SER A 122 3.84 9.00 -2.88
CA SER A 122 4.60 10.24 -2.98
C SER A 122 4.10 11.16 -4.11
N ASN A 123 3.54 10.58 -5.17
CA ASN A 123 3.03 11.32 -6.32
C ASN A 123 1.55 11.01 -6.58
N PRO A 124 0.80 11.93 -7.21
CA PRO A 124 -0.53 11.67 -7.72
C PRO A 124 -0.55 10.54 -8.76
N SER A 125 -1.70 9.86 -8.89
CA SER A 125 -1.83 8.66 -9.76
C SER A 125 -1.61 8.94 -11.25
N ASP A 126 -1.86 10.14 -11.73
CA ASP A 126 -1.55 10.54 -13.11
C ASP A 126 -0.04 10.55 -13.37
N ILE A 127 0.75 11.03 -12.41
CA ILE A 127 2.23 11.00 -12.47
C ILE A 127 2.74 9.56 -12.37
N VAL A 128 2.15 8.76 -11.46
CA VAL A 128 2.51 7.33 -11.30
C VAL A 128 2.19 6.56 -12.58
N ALA A 129 1.03 6.80 -13.20
CA ALA A 129 0.59 6.16 -14.43
C ALA A 129 1.54 6.48 -15.61
N GLN A 130 2.12 7.67 -15.65
CA GLN A 130 3.03 8.07 -16.73
C GLN A 130 4.22 7.13 -16.87
N LYS A 131 4.72 6.56 -15.77
CA LYS A 131 5.78 5.54 -15.78
C LYS A 131 5.36 4.31 -16.61
N TYR A 132 4.17 3.80 -16.37
CA TYR A 132 3.65 2.61 -17.07
C TYR A 132 3.33 2.89 -18.53
N LEU A 133 2.78 4.07 -18.82
CA LEU A 133 2.52 4.54 -20.18
C LEU A 133 3.83 4.68 -20.99
N ASN A 134 4.88 5.23 -20.38
CA ASN A 134 6.20 5.37 -21.00
C ASN A 134 6.84 4.00 -21.32
N TRP A 135 6.50 2.95 -20.58
CA TRP A 135 6.92 1.58 -20.88
C TRP A 135 6.05 0.89 -21.94
N GLY A 136 5.03 1.58 -22.46
CA GLY A 136 4.13 1.06 -23.48
C GLY A 136 3.09 0.07 -22.95
N LEU A 137 2.86 0.02 -21.63
CA LEU A 137 1.81 -0.83 -21.09
C LEU A 137 0.43 -0.27 -21.48
N PRO A 138 -0.54 -1.14 -21.83
CA PRO A 138 -1.85 -0.72 -22.30
C PRO A 138 -2.78 -0.39 -21.12
N VAL A 139 -2.38 0.58 -20.31
CA VAL A 139 -3.14 1.08 -19.16
C VAL A 139 -3.57 2.54 -19.40
N THR A 140 -4.63 2.95 -18.71
CA THR A 140 -5.06 4.35 -18.63
C THR A 140 -4.74 4.89 -17.24
N ILE A 141 -4.82 6.21 -17.06
CA ILE A 141 -4.62 6.84 -15.74
C ILE A 141 -5.59 6.26 -14.70
N ASP A 142 -6.86 6.07 -15.08
CA ASP A 142 -7.91 5.55 -14.18
C ASP A 142 -7.69 4.08 -13.77
N GLU A 143 -6.84 3.34 -14.48
CA GLU A 143 -6.48 1.95 -14.14
C GLU A 143 -5.28 1.85 -13.20
N VAL A 144 -4.73 3.01 -12.78
CA VAL A 144 -3.63 3.09 -11.82
C VAL A 144 -4.16 3.75 -10.54
N ILE A 145 -4.21 2.99 -9.47
CA ILE A 145 -4.70 3.40 -8.16
C ILE A 145 -3.54 3.38 -7.17
N SER A 146 -3.40 4.45 -6.42
CA SER A 146 -2.41 4.57 -5.36
C SER A 146 -3.05 4.60 -3.98
N SER A 147 -2.28 4.27 -2.96
CA SER A 147 -2.71 4.45 -1.58
C SER A 147 -2.91 5.93 -1.21
N ARG A 148 -2.29 6.85 -1.97
CA ARG A 148 -2.57 8.27 -1.87
C ARG A 148 -4.03 8.59 -2.19
N ASP A 149 -4.60 7.97 -3.23
CA ASP A 149 -6.00 8.16 -3.61
C ASP A 149 -6.92 7.63 -2.51
N ALA A 150 -6.59 6.46 -1.94
CA ALA A 150 -7.34 5.88 -0.85
C ALA A 150 -7.35 6.77 0.39
N LEU A 151 -6.21 7.36 0.74
CA LEU A 151 -6.12 8.31 1.84
C LEU A 151 -6.91 9.58 1.53
N ALA A 152 -6.72 10.18 0.34
CA ALA A 152 -7.37 11.42 -0.06
C ALA A 152 -8.89 11.31 -0.03
N CYS A 153 -9.46 10.17 -0.46
CA CYS A 153 -10.90 9.88 -0.41
C CYS A 153 -11.41 9.62 1.01
N SER A 154 -10.53 9.24 1.93
CA SER A 154 -10.90 8.83 3.30
C SER A 154 -10.64 9.91 4.35
N LEU A 155 -9.93 11.01 4.01
CA LEU A 155 -9.74 12.12 4.94
C LEU A 155 -11.08 12.73 5.31
N PRO A 156 -11.30 13.01 6.62
CA PRO A 156 -12.53 13.66 7.07
C PRO A 156 -12.75 15.00 6.34
N ALA A 157 -13.99 15.27 5.99
CA ALA A 157 -14.36 16.57 5.40
C ALA A 157 -14.38 17.70 6.44
N ASP A 158 -14.61 17.37 7.72
CA ASP A 158 -15.04 18.34 8.73
C ASP A 158 -14.05 18.59 9.87
N GLN A 159 -13.34 17.56 10.40
CA GLN A 159 -12.49 17.74 11.58
C GLN A 159 -11.37 16.67 11.69
N PRO A 160 -10.09 17.03 11.88
CA PRO A 160 -9.56 18.40 11.66
C PRO A 160 -9.71 18.81 10.20
N HIS A 161 -9.79 20.10 9.93
CA HIS A 161 -9.78 20.59 8.56
C HIS A 161 -8.48 20.21 7.87
N ARG A 162 -8.49 20.03 6.55
CA ARG A 162 -7.27 19.70 5.81
C ARG A 162 -6.16 20.74 6.01
N SER A 163 -6.53 22.02 6.17
CA SER A 163 -5.60 23.11 6.48
C SER A 163 -4.93 23.03 7.85
N ASP A 164 -5.47 22.21 8.76
CA ASP A 164 -4.92 22.01 10.11
C ASP A 164 -4.00 20.77 10.17
N LEU A 165 -3.87 20.05 9.04
CA LEU A 165 -3.01 18.89 8.89
C LEU A 165 -1.66 19.29 8.32
N LEU A 166 -0.61 18.58 8.72
CA LEU A 166 0.74 18.72 8.21
C LEU A 166 1.12 17.44 7.46
N GLN A 167 1.41 17.57 6.16
CA GLN A 167 2.00 16.50 5.38
C GLN A 167 3.48 16.39 5.69
N LEU A 168 3.90 15.22 6.12
CA LEU A 168 5.28 14.88 6.40
C LEU A 168 6.04 14.62 5.09
N ASP A 169 7.35 14.85 5.10
CA ASP A 169 8.25 14.75 3.94
C ASP A 169 7.98 15.81 2.85
N HIS A 170 8.83 16.82 2.84
CA HIS A 170 8.80 17.95 1.91
C HIS A 170 9.09 17.58 0.44
N THR A 171 9.59 16.36 0.18
CA THR A 171 9.86 15.86 -1.18
C THR A 171 8.63 15.20 -1.82
N THR A 172 7.60 14.92 -1.03
CA THR A 172 6.35 14.31 -1.49
C THR A 172 5.43 15.38 -2.07
N ALA A 173 4.80 15.12 -3.22
CA ALA A 173 3.83 16.04 -3.82
C ALA A 173 2.72 16.41 -2.83
N ALA A 174 2.37 17.69 -2.76
CA ALA A 174 1.35 18.18 -1.82
C ALA A 174 -0.01 17.48 -2.03
N LEU A 175 -0.65 17.10 -0.93
CA LEU A 175 -2.04 16.68 -0.93
C LEU A 175 -2.92 17.95 -0.91
N ASP A 176 -3.96 17.96 -1.74
CA ASP A 176 -4.83 19.13 -1.88
C ASP A 176 -5.41 19.61 -0.54
N GLY A 177 -5.19 20.87 -0.22
CA GLY A 177 -5.63 21.53 1.01
C GLY A 177 -4.85 21.17 2.28
N VAL A 178 -3.76 20.39 2.19
CA VAL A 178 -2.90 20.02 3.33
C VAL A 178 -1.59 20.78 3.25
N GLU A 179 -1.18 21.39 4.39
CA GLU A 179 0.11 22.06 4.47
C GLU A 179 1.27 21.04 4.43
N VAL A 180 2.36 21.36 3.75
CA VAL A 180 3.54 20.50 3.64
C VAL A 180 4.64 21.00 4.57
N LEU A 181 5.24 20.09 5.36
CA LEU A 181 6.39 20.37 6.20
C LEU A 181 7.49 21.03 5.39
N GLN A 182 7.95 22.17 5.85
CA GLN A 182 9.12 22.83 5.26
C GLN A 182 10.39 22.32 5.94
N ALA A 183 11.42 22.02 5.16
CA ALA A 183 12.69 21.50 5.67
C ALA A 183 13.22 22.35 6.84
N GLY A 184 13.43 21.73 8.01
CA GLY A 184 13.92 22.37 9.22
C GLY A 184 12.90 23.23 9.97
N GLN A 185 11.66 23.34 9.52
CA GLN A 185 10.59 24.12 10.18
C GLN A 185 9.83 23.30 11.24
N TYR A 186 10.54 22.77 12.22
CA TYR A 186 9.97 21.82 13.20
C TYR A 186 8.89 22.38 14.12
N ARG A 187 8.73 23.72 14.18
CA ARG A 187 7.60 24.34 14.88
C ARG A 187 6.25 23.95 14.29
N GLN A 188 6.20 23.67 12.98
CA GLN A 188 4.98 23.19 12.31
C GLN A 188 4.43 21.91 12.95
N PHE A 189 5.29 21.03 13.52
CA PHE A 189 4.81 19.85 14.22
C PHE A 189 3.92 20.19 15.45
N ASP A 190 4.26 21.22 16.20
CA ASP A 190 3.50 21.58 17.40
C ASP A 190 2.24 22.40 17.06
N GLU A 191 2.20 23.02 15.90
CA GLU A 191 1.08 23.83 15.41
C GLU A 191 0.00 22.97 14.72
N ALA A 192 0.35 21.82 14.14
CA ALA A 192 -0.56 20.93 13.44
C ALA A 192 -1.52 20.19 14.38
N GLU A 193 -2.76 19.98 13.95
CA GLU A 193 -3.75 19.15 14.66
C GLU A 193 -3.72 17.67 14.23
N GLY A 194 -2.91 17.33 13.25
CA GLY A 194 -2.67 15.97 12.79
C GLY A 194 -1.66 15.89 11.67
N PHE A 195 -1.26 14.68 11.30
CA PHE A 195 -0.20 14.45 10.33
C PHE A 195 -0.65 13.53 9.20
N VAL A 196 -0.15 13.79 7.99
CA VAL A 196 -0.32 12.94 6.81
C VAL A 196 1.04 12.46 6.36
N PHE A 197 1.24 11.14 6.23
CA PHE A 197 2.50 10.56 5.81
C PHE A 197 2.32 9.73 4.54
N LEU A 198 2.78 10.25 3.40
CA LEU A 198 2.59 9.67 2.07
C LEU A 198 3.86 9.03 1.51
N GLY A 199 5.02 9.61 1.75
CA GLY A 199 6.33 9.15 1.29
C GLY A 199 7.41 9.59 2.25
N SER A 200 8.62 9.06 2.11
CA SER A 200 9.72 9.27 3.04
C SER A 200 11.09 9.42 2.37
N VAL A 201 11.11 9.80 1.10
CA VAL A 201 12.39 9.96 0.34
C VAL A 201 13.26 11.06 0.94
N GLY A 202 12.68 12.16 1.40
CA GLY A 202 13.37 13.27 2.06
C GLY A 202 13.33 13.20 3.59
N TRP A 203 12.78 12.12 4.17
CA TRP A 203 12.62 11.98 5.62
C TRP A 203 13.89 11.46 6.28
N ALA A 204 14.39 12.18 7.28
CA ALA A 204 15.64 11.86 7.97
C ALA A 204 15.42 11.55 9.47
N GLU A 205 16.45 11.01 10.11
CA GLU A 205 16.47 10.71 11.55
C GLU A 205 16.11 11.94 12.41
N GLN A 206 16.54 13.12 11.98
CA GLN A 206 16.23 14.36 12.71
C GLN A 206 14.74 14.70 12.62
N ASP A 207 14.10 14.52 11.45
CA ASP A 207 12.67 14.77 11.25
C ASP A 207 11.86 13.81 12.11
N GLN A 208 12.27 12.53 12.12
CA GLN A 208 11.66 11.48 12.93
C GLN A 208 11.73 11.80 14.43
N ALA A 209 12.91 12.18 14.93
CA ALA A 209 13.08 12.52 16.34
C ALA A 209 12.22 13.72 16.76
N GLN A 210 12.06 14.71 15.87
CA GLN A 210 11.19 15.87 16.14
C GLN A 210 9.70 15.49 16.14
N LEU A 211 9.27 14.63 15.21
CA LEU A 211 7.91 14.11 15.18
C LEU A 211 7.58 13.32 16.46
N GLU A 212 8.46 12.40 16.85
CA GLU A 212 8.31 11.58 18.06
C GLU A 212 8.22 12.45 19.32
N ALA A 213 9.10 13.44 19.45
CA ALA A 213 9.09 14.39 20.57
C ALA A 213 7.77 15.20 20.59
N SER A 214 7.29 15.64 19.44
CA SER A 214 6.03 16.39 19.33
C SER A 214 4.81 15.50 19.66
N LEU A 215 4.76 14.25 19.19
CA LEU A 215 3.69 13.30 19.51
C LEU A 215 3.71 12.88 20.99
N THR A 216 4.88 12.81 21.62
CA THR A 216 5.02 12.54 23.07
C THR A 216 4.44 13.70 23.90
N ARG A 217 4.63 14.95 23.46
CA ARG A 217 4.06 16.12 24.16
C ARG A 217 2.53 16.21 24.02
N LYS A 218 2.03 15.96 22.81
CA LYS A 218 0.61 15.98 22.49
C LYS A 218 0.32 14.90 21.46
N LEU A 219 -0.39 13.86 21.86
CA LEU A 219 -0.82 12.81 20.93
C LEU A 219 -1.83 13.38 19.92
N ARG A 220 -1.59 13.14 18.63
CA ARG A 220 -2.42 13.61 17.52
C ARG A 220 -2.62 12.48 16.51
N PRO A 221 -3.70 12.53 15.72
CA PRO A 221 -3.92 11.54 14.66
C PRO A 221 -2.84 11.61 13.57
N VAL A 222 -2.43 10.44 13.09
CA VAL A 222 -1.53 10.29 11.94
C VAL A 222 -2.22 9.43 10.89
N TRP A 223 -2.36 9.95 9.68
CA TRP A 223 -2.91 9.26 8.52
C TRP A 223 -1.74 8.82 7.61
N VAL A 224 -1.62 7.53 7.39
CA VAL A 224 -0.51 6.93 6.63
C VAL A 224 -1.03 6.41 5.31
N GLY A 225 -0.62 7.04 4.23
CA GLY A 225 -0.97 6.62 2.87
C GLY A 225 -0.19 5.38 2.46
N ASN A 226 1.11 5.35 2.72
CA ASN A 226 1.98 4.22 2.39
C ASN A 226 2.32 3.37 3.62
N PRO A 227 1.68 2.22 3.84
CA PRO A 227 1.99 1.33 4.97
C PRO A 227 3.24 0.47 4.79
N ASP A 228 3.90 0.50 3.62
CA ASP A 228 5.08 -0.32 3.40
C ASP A 228 6.18 0.00 4.42
N VAL A 229 6.81 -1.04 4.94
CA VAL A 229 7.99 -0.92 5.80
C VAL A 229 9.21 -0.57 4.96
N SER A 230 9.37 -1.24 3.83
CA SER A 230 10.45 -0.97 2.88
C SER A 230 10.03 -1.27 1.45
N ALA A 231 10.76 -0.71 0.48
CA ALA A 231 10.64 -1.09 -0.91
C ALA A 231 11.95 -1.70 -1.41
N PRO A 232 11.90 -2.89 -2.06
CA PRO A 232 13.09 -3.55 -2.58
C PRO A 232 13.56 -2.88 -3.88
N HIS A 233 14.78 -2.32 -3.85
CA HIS A 233 15.50 -1.86 -5.03
C HIS A 233 16.51 -2.93 -5.50
N PRO A 234 17.14 -2.78 -6.67
CA PRO A 234 18.09 -3.79 -7.17
C PRO A 234 19.22 -4.13 -6.20
N THR A 235 19.73 -3.15 -5.46
CA THR A 235 20.92 -3.29 -4.58
C THR A 235 20.68 -2.94 -3.11
N GLN A 236 19.52 -2.39 -2.76
CA GLN A 236 19.22 -1.93 -1.41
C GLN A 236 17.72 -1.94 -1.14
N PHE A 237 17.33 -1.65 0.09
CA PHE A 237 15.95 -1.40 0.49
C PHE A 237 15.82 0.07 0.90
N SER A 238 14.76 0.75 0.46
CA SER A 238 14.40 2.06 0.99
C SER A 238 13.58 1.91 2.27
N SER A 239 13.69 2.89 3.17
CA SER A 239 12.75 3.02 4.29
C SER A 239 11.50 3.72 3.82
N GLU A 240 10.33 3.12 4.09
CA GLU A 240 9.04 3.67 3.72
C GLU A 240 8.27 4.19 4.96
N PRO A 241 7.18 4.93 4.80
CA PRO A 241 6.43 5.47 5.94
C PRO A 241 6.01 4.44 6.99
N GLY A 242 5.75 3.19 6.61
CA GLY A 242 5.46 2.11 7.55
C GLY A 242 6.59 1.83 8.53
N TYR A 243 7.85 1.85 8.08
CA TYR A 243 9.02 1.73 8.95
C TYR A 243 9.10 2.89 9.96
N TRP A 244 8.96 4.11 9.49
CA TRP A 244 9.03 5.30 10.32
C TRP A 244 7.89 5.36 11.35
N MET A 245 6.71 4.87 10.97
CA MET A 245 5.59 4.74 11.91
C MET A 245 5.79 3.63 12.94
N ALA A 246 6.42 2.51 12.58
CA ALA A 246 6.80 1.48 13.56
C ALA A 246 7.74 2.07 14.64
N ARG A 247 8.70 2.90 14.25
CA ARG A 247 9.58 3.65 15.16
C ARG A 247 8.80 4.64 16.03
N ALA A 248 7.93 5.44 15.40
CA ALA A 248 7.09 6.39 16.15
C ALA A 248 6.19 5.69 17.17
N MET A 249 5.62 4.52 16.83
CA MET A 249 4.82 3.72 17.75
C MET A 249 5.65 3.09 18.86
N GLN A 250 6.91 2.75 18.61
CA GLN A 250 7.85 2.30 19.64
C GLN A 250 8.17 3.43 20.64
N ALA A 251 8.42 4.64 20.13
CA ALA A 251 8.71 5.83 20.95
C ALA A 251 7.46 6.37 21.68
N VAL A 252 6.28 6.22 21.09
CA VAL A 252 4.98 6.72 21.59
C VAL A 252 3.98 5.55 21.61
N PRO A 253 3.98 4.71 22.66
CA PRO A 253 3.19 3.47 22.68
C PRO A 253 1.67 3.65 22.53
N ASP A 254 1.14 4.83 22.85
CA ASP A 254 -0.27 5.16 22.67
C ASP A 254 -0.62 5.63 21.25
N LEU A 255 0.34 5.79 20.36
CA LEU A 255 0.12 6.19 18.98
C LEU A 255 -0.66 5.11 18.22
N ARG A 256 -1.73 5.52 17.55
CA ARG A 256 -2.58 4.65 16.71
C ARG A 256 -2.72 5.29 15.33
N PRO A 257 -1.77 5.03 14.41
CA PRO A 257 -1.88 5.51 13.04
C PRO A 257 -3.10 4.93 12.33
N ARG A 258 -3.66 5.67 11.39
CA ARG A 258 -4.71 5.21 10.49
C ARG A 258 -4.09 4.91 9.14
N TRP A 259 -4.28 3.69 8.65
CA TRP A 259 -3.61 3.15 7.48
C TRP A 259 -4.57 3.05 6.29
N PHE A 260 -4.13 3.44 5.09
CA PHE A 260 -4.99 3.50 3.91
C PHE A 260 -4.50 2.68 2.72
N GLY A 261 -3.21 2.37 2.64
CA GLY A 261 -2.64 1.47 1.63
C GLY A 261 -2.79 -0.01 2.00
N LYS A 262 -2.35 -0.90 1.11
CA LYS A 262 -2.29 -2.35 1.35
C LYS A 262 -1.52 -2.66 2.65
N PRO A 263 -1.97 -3.56 3.50
CA PRO A 263 -3.07 -4.54 3.36
C PRO A 263 -4.46 -4.01 3.76
N HIS A 264 -4.62 -2.73 4.03
CA HIS A 264 -5.87 -2.17 4.56
C HIS A 264 -6.91 -1.97 3.45
N ALA A 265 -8.18 -2.19 3.79
CA ALA A 265 -9.31 -2.22 2.87
C ALA A 265 -9.50 -0.98 1.97
N PRO A 266 -9.21 0.27 2.39
CA PRO A 266 -9.50 1.45 1.55
C PRO A 266 -8.86 1.39 0.15
N ALA A 267 -7.59 0.97 0.04
CA ALA A 267 -6.91 0.87 -1.25
C ALA A 267 -7.51 -0.24 -2.14
N PHE A 268 -7.81 -1.40 -1.54
CA PHE A 268 -8.44 -2.51 -2.25
C PHE A 268 -9.84 -2.16 -2.75
N GLN A 269 -10.63 -1.42 -1.95
CA GLN A 269 -11.97 -1.04 -2.36
C GLN A 269 -11.97 -0.20 -3.64
N LEU A 270 -11.07 0.79 -3.74
CA LEU A 270 -10.92 1.58 -4.96
C LEU A 270 -10.55 0.70 -6.18
N ALA A 271 -9.62 -0.23 -5.99
CA ALA A 271 -9.20 -1.13 -7.07
C ALA A 271 -10.33 -2.10 -7.49
N ILE A 272 -11.10 -2.65 -6.55
CA ILE A 272 -12.24 -3.52 -6.81
C ILE A 272 -13.34 -2.74 -7.55
N ASP A 273 -13.63 -1.51 -7.14
CA ASP A 273 -14.64 -0.66 -7.79
C ASP A 273 -14.23 -0.34 -9.24
N GLN A 274 -12.94 -0.11 -9.48
CA GLN A 274 -12.42 0.12 -10.82
C GLN A 274 -12.49 -1.15 -11.69
N VAL A 275 -12.09 -2.30 -11.15
CA VAL A 275 -12.23 -3.61 -11.83
C VAL A 275 -13.69 -3.84 -12.24
N ASN A 276 -14.64 -3.64 -11.33
CA ASN A 276 -16.06 -3.84 -11.59
C ASN A 276 -16.61 -2.86 -12.65
N ARG A 277 -16.09 -1.62 -12.65
CA ARG A 277 -16.44 -0.61 -13.68
C ARG A 277 -15.95 -1.05 -15.06
N LEU A 278 -14.71 -1.52 -15.16
CA LEU A 278 -14.13 -2.02 -16.42
C LEU A 278 -14.84 -3.29 -16.92
N ALA A 279 -15.25 -4.17 -16.00
CA ALA A 279 -16.03 -5.38 -16.32
C ALA A 279 -17.48 -5.08 -16.71
N GLY A 280 -17.97 -3.85 -16.46
CA GLY A 280 -19.38 -3.47 -16.67
C GLY A 280 -20.38 -4.15 -15.71
N ARG A 281 -19.88 -4.87 -14.71
CA ARG A 281 -20.69 -5.60 -13.71
C ARG A 281 -19.86 -5.94 -12.48
N PRO A 282 -20.48 -6.18 -11.31
CA PRO A 282 -19.79 -6.76 -10.16
C PRO A 282 -19.26 -8.17 -10.50
N LEU A 283 -18.00 -8.41 -10.18
CA LEU A 283 -17.38 -9.73 -10.27
C LEU A 283 -17.40 -10.41 -8.89
N PRO A 284 -17.49 -11.76 -8.85
CA PRO A 284 -17.28 -12.48 -7.60
C PRO A 284 -15.88 -12.20 -7.07
N MET A 285 -15.73 -11.82 -5.80
CA MET A 285 -14.43 -11.42 -5.21
C MET A 285 -13.33 -12.45 -5.45
N ARG A 286 -13.62 -13.75 -5.27
CA ARG A 286 -12.70 -14.87 -5.53
C ARG A 286 -12.24 -14.98 -6.99
N ARG A 287 -12.93 -14.33 -7.92
CA ARG A 287 -12.59 -14.30 -9.34
C ARG A 287 -11.77 -13.07 -9.74
N ILE A 288 -11.48 -12.18 -8.81
CA ILE A 288 -10.55 -11.07 -8.95
C ILE A 288 -9.27 -11.47 -8.23
N ALA A 289 -8.12 -11.49 -8.92
CA ALA A 289 -6.84 -11.83 -8.33
C ALA A 289 -6.09 -10.58 -7.87
N MET A 290 -5.66 -10.51 -6.60
CA MET A 290 -4.57 -9.65 -6.19
C MET A 290 -3.25 -10.36 -6.46
N VAL A 291 -2.39 -9.74 -7.25
CA VAL A 291 -1.05 -10.23 -7.61
C VAL A 291 -0.01 -9.34 -6.95
N GLY A 292 0.86 -9.89 -6.12
CA GLY A 292 1.88 -9.13 -5.43
C GLY A 292 3.10 -9.96 -5.06
N ASP A 293 4.13 -9.32 -4.55
CA ASP A 293 5.39 -9.93 -4.11
C ASP A 293 5.50 -10.03 -2.58
N SER A 294 4.58 -9.38 -1.86
CA SER A 294 4.66 -9.21 -0.41
C SER A 294 3.53 -9.93 0.31
N PRO A 295 3.86 -10.90 1.21
CA PRO A 295 2.83 -11.61 1.97
C PRO A 295 1.98 -10.68 2.84
N HIS A 296 2.58 -9.72 3.55
CA HIS A 296 1.90 -8.89 4.54
C HIS A 296 1.07 -7.75 3.96
N THR A 297 1.32 -7.34 2.73
CA THR A 297 0.58 -6.26 2.06
C THR A 297 -0.41 -6.81 1.03
N ASP A 298 0.10 -7.45 0.00
CA ASP A 298 -0.69 -7.90 -1.15
C ASP A 298 -1.55 -9.12 -0.83
N ILE A 299 -0.89 -10.18 -0.32
CA ILE A 299 -1.57 -11.46 -0.09
C ILE A 299 -2.52 -11.35 1.08
N LEU A 300 -2.06 -10.77 2.18
CA LEU A 300 -2.88 -10.58 3.37
C LEU A 300 -4.08 -9.66 3.09
N GLY A 301 -3.84 -8.51 2.46
CA GLY A 301 -4.90 -7.55 2.15
C GLY A 301 -5.90 -8.08 1.12
N GLY A 302 -5.41 -8.70 0.03
CA GLY A 302 -6.25 -9.35 -0.96
C GLY A 302 -7.11 -10.46 -0.34
N SER A 303 -6.50 -11.29 0.50
CA SER A 303 -7.18 -12.35 1.26
C SER A 303 -8.27 -11.79 2.18
N ALA A 304 -7.96 -10.75 2.95
CA ALA A 304 -8.91 -10.10 3.86
C ALA A 304 -10.11 -9.47 3.13
N CYS A 305 -9.88 -8.93 1.92
CA CYS A 305 -10.93 -8.40 1.05
C CYS A 305 -11.70 -9.49 0.29
N GLY A 306 -11.39 -10.77 0.50
CA GLY A 306 -12.07 -11.90 -0.14
C GLY A 306 -11.64 -12.17 -1.58
N LEU A 307 -10.57 -11.55 -2.07
CA LEU A 307 -10.01 -11.76 -3.40
C LEU A 307 -9.31 -13.13 -3.52
N GLY A 308 -9.08 -13.60 -4.74
CA GLY A 308 -8.03 -14.56 -5.00
C GLY A 308 -6.66 -13.91 -4.86
N THR A 309 -5.63 -14.66 -4.50
CA THR A 309 -4.30 -14.10 -4.25
C THR A 309 -3.23 -14.88 -5.00
N ILE A 310 -2.29 -14.17 -5.63
CA ILE A 310 -1.15 -14.74 -6.36
C ILE A 310 0.13 -14.09 -5.84
N LEU A 311 1.02 -14.90 -5.24
CA LEU A 311 2.34 -14.46 -4.79
C LEU A 311 3.38 -14.69 -5.88
N VAL A 312 4.06 -13.63 -6.30
CA VAL A 312 5.20 -13.67 -7.23
C VAL A 312 6.48 -13.73 -6.43
N THR A 313 7.38 -14.68 -6.70
CA THR A 313 8.51 -14.97 -5.81
C THR A 313 9.89 -14.64 -6.39
N ALA A 314 10.04 -14.52 -7.72
CA ALA A 314 11.35 -14.27 -8.33
C ALA A 314 11.84 -12.82 -8.22
N TYR A 315 10.95 -11.90 -7.86
CA TYR A 315 11.23 -10.47 -7.82
C TYR A 315 10.82 -9.90 -6.46
N GLY A 316 11.12 -8.64 -6.22
CA GLY A 316 10.64 -7.91 -5.05
C GLY A 316 11.17 -8.43 -3.70
N LEU A 317 10.29 -8.49 -2.69
CA LEU A 317 10.66 -8.74 -1.30
C LEU A 317 11.26 -10.15 -1.09
N LEU A 318 10.70 -11.17 -1.73
CA LEU A 318 11.08 -12.57 -1.49
C LEU A 318 12.09 -13.14 -2.49
N ARG A 319 12.67 -12.32 -3.36
CA ARG A 319 13.54 -12.76 -4.47
C ARG A 319 14.69 -13.70 -4.08
N ASP A 320 15.20 -13.56 -2.85
CA ASP A 320 16.33 -14.35 -2.33
C ASP A 320 15.89 -15.29 -1.19
N HIS A 321 14.58 -15.54 -1.03
CA HIS A 321 14.01 -16.33 0.06
C HIS A 321 13.23 -17.53 -0.44
N ASP A 322 13.14 -18.55 0.40
CA ASP A 322 12.19 -19.64 0.21
C ASP A 322 10.78 -19.16 0.64
N ALA A 323 9.94 -18.92 -0.36
CA ALA A 323 8.59 -18.41 -0.15
C ALA A 323 7.70 -19.36 0.65
N ASP A 324 7.88 -20.69 0.52
CA ASP A 324 7.13 -21.66 1.32
C ASP A 324 7.51 -21.57 2.80
N HIS A 325 8.80 -21.36 3.07
CA HIS A 325 9.28 -21.13 4.42
C HIS A 325 8.70 -19.85 5.03
N ILE A 326 8.74 -18.74 4.28
CA ILE A 326 8.16 -17.45 4.72
C ILE A 326 6.65 -17.56 4.95
N CYS A 327 5.91 -18.20 4.06
CA CYS A 327 4.48 -18.46 4.27
C CYS A 327 4.20 -19.27 5.53
N SER A 328 5.04 -20.28 5.81
CA SER A 328 4.92 -21.08 7.03
C SER A 328 5.23 -20.28 8.30
N GLN A 329 6.25 -19.42 8.28
CA GLN A 329 6.60 -18.58 9.43
C GLN A 329 5.57 -17.50 9.72
N THR A 330 5.00 -16.90 8.67
CA THR A 330 4.06 -15.77 8.79
C THR A 330 2.61 -16.21 8.97
N GLY A 331 2.28 -17.45 8.61
CA GLY A 331 0.90 -17.93 8.53
C GLY A 331 0.08 -17.30 7.39
N ILE A 332 0.75 -16.62 6.45
CA ILE A 332 0.10 -15.94 5.32
C ILE A 332 0.37 -16.76 4.06
N TYR A 333 -0.67 -17.38 3.52
CA TYR A 333 -0.57 -18.25 2.35
C TYR A 333 -1.36 -17.69 1.17
N PRO A 334 -0.78 -17.66 -0.05
CA PRO A 334 -1.48 -17.28 -1.25
C PRO A 334 -2.40 -18.42 -1.76
N ASP A 335 -3.41 -18.09 -2.56
CA ASP A 335 -4.16 -19.11 -3.32
C ASP A 335 -3.29 -19.71 -4.44
N TRP A 336 -2.44 -18.91 -5.06
CA TRP A 336 -1.47 -19.30 -6.07
C TRP A 336 -0.09 -18.74 -5.75
N GLN A 337 0.92 -19.54 -6.00
CA GLN A 337 2.32 -19.11 -5.96
C GLN A 337 2.93 -19.30 -7.34
N VAL A 338 3.52 -18.25 -7.88
CA VAL A 338 4.21 -18.28 -9.16
C VAL A 338 5.63 -17.75 -9.02
N LYS A 339 6.54 -18.26 -9.83
CA LYS A 339 7.92 -17.82 -9.79
C LYS A 339 8.11 -16.55 -10.62
N TYR A 340 7.61 -16.53 -11.85
CA TYR A 340 7.81 -15.45 -12.82
C TYR A 340 6.49 -14.82 -13.26
N ILE A 341 6.60 -13.69 -14.00
CA ILE A 341 5.47 -13.07 -14.69
C ILE A 341 5.10 -13.82 -15.98
#